data_be9964df806e0f36578ed060d9204b9a
#
_entry.id   be9964df806e0f36578ed060d9204b9a
#
_cell.length_a   1.000
_cell.length_b   1.000
_cell.length_c   1.000
_cell.angle_alpha   90.00
_cell.angle_beta   90.00
_cell.angle_gamma   90.00
#
_symmetry.space_group_name_H-M   'P 1'
#
loop_
_entity.id
_entity.type
_entity.pdbx_description
1 polymer ?
#
loop_
_entity_poly.entity_id
_entity_poly.type
_entity_poly.pdbx_seq_one_letter_code
_entity_poly.pdbx_strand_id
1 'polypeptide(L)'
;MTDQNNNIVHDLKIKNKDVDTKQLRNNFGLFSTGVTVVTTIDKNNIPIGMTVNSFASVSLNPPLVLWSIDKNQPTYDSFLNSNGYAVNILSKDQIDLCYKFSNPSEDKFKDIEWEISGNGFPIIMNCLAWFDCLSWANYPGGDHQILVGRVDAYGKNENNPLTFWNGNII
;
A
#
# COMPACT_ATOMS: atom_id res chain seq x y z
N MET A 1 35.31 30.34 21.82
CA MET A 1 34.13 30.28 20.94
C MET A 1 34.35 29.13 19.97
N THR A 2 33.93 27.97 20.36
CA THR A 2 34.12 26.71 19.62
C THR A 2 32.99 26.54 18.63
N ASP A 3 33.35 26.45 17.41
CA ASP A 3 32.53 26.31 16.22
C ASP A 3 31.75 24.98 16.27
N GLN A 4 30.45 25.02 16.54
CA GLN A 4 29.54 23.86 16.59
C GLN A 4 28.69 23.74 15.33
N ASN A 5 29.25 24.02 14.14
CA ASN A 5 28.51 23.96 12.88
C ASN A 5 29.14 23.01 11.86
N ASN A 6 29.43 21.77 12.23
CA ASN A 6 29.93 20.80 11.26
C ASN A 6 29.26 19.43 11.38
N ASN A 7 27.94 19.36 11.23
CA ASN A 7 27.24 18.09 11.09
C ASN A 7 26.13 18.16 10.03
N ILE A 8 26.46 18.69 8.87
CA ILE A 8 25.53 18.67 7.74
C ILE A 8 26.21 17.94 6.60
N VAL A 9 25.63 16.83 6.20
CA VAL A 9 25.88 16.06 4.98
C VAL A 9 27.22 15.34 4.94
N HIS A 10 27.33 14.26 5.67
CA HIS A 10 28.39 13.29 5.49
C HIS A 10 27.92 12.17 4.56
N ASP A 11 28.73 11.88 3.56
CA ASP A 11 28.66 10.79 2.60
C ASP A 11 27.58 10.85 1.51
N LEU A 12 27.70 11.84 0.62
CA LEU A 12 27.05 11.86 -0.70
C LEU A 12 27.67 10.86 -1.72
N LYS A 13 28.36 9.82 -1.28
CA LYS A 13 29.13 8.92 -2.16
C LYS A 13 28.63 7.49 -2.13
N ILE A 14 27.35 7.24 -2.33
CA ILE A 14 26.91 5.89 -2.68
C ILE A 14 26.94 5.79 -4.20
N LYS A 15 28.00 5.17 -4.74
CA LYS A 15 28.02 4.71 -6.12
C LYS A 15 27.14 3.45 -6.21
N ASN A 16 26.37 3.31 -7.27
CA ASN A 16 25.37 2.26 -7.51
C ASN A 16 25.84 0.79 -7.31
N LYS A 17 27.09 0.53 -7.03
CA LYS A 17 27.63 -0.82 -6.80
C LYS A 17 27.67 -1.25 -5.33
N ASP A 18 27.48 -0.31 -4.39
CA ASP A 18 27.66 -0.55 -2.95
C ASP A 18 26.45 -0.08 -2.12
N VAL A 19 25.23 -0.21 -2.66
CA VAL A 19 24.01 0.18 -1.94
C VAL A 19 23.73 -0.85 -0.85
N ASP A 20 23.88 -0.46 0.41
CA ASP A 20 23.33 -1.21 1.54
C ASP A 20 21.81 -1.11 1.52
N THR A 21 21.17 -2.17 1.05
CA THR A 21 19.69 -2.24 0.90
C THR A 21 18.95 -2.11 2.23
N LYS A 22 19.58 -2.52 3.34
CA LYS A 22 19.01 -2.39 4.68
C LYS A 22 18.99 -0.93 5.11
N GLN A 23 20.11 -0.22 4.92
CA GLN A 23 20.21 1.20 5.23
C GLN A 23 19.28 2.02 4.33
N LEU A 24 19.21 1.69 3.04
CA LEU A 24 18.29 2.34 2.10
C LEU A 24 16.84 2.16 2.52
N ARG A 25 16.44 0.95 2.90
CA ARG A 25 15.09 0.68 3.42
C ARG A 25 14.77 1.49 4.67
N ASN A 26 15.74 1.59 5.60
CA ASN A 26 15.57 2.41 6.80
C ASN A 26 15.36 3.89 6.45
N ASN A 27 16.10 4.40 5.46
CA ASN A 27 15.94 5.78 4.99
C ASN A 27 14.58 6.01 4.33
N PHE A 28 14.09 5.06 3.53
CA PHE A 28 12.72 5.13 2.98
C PHE A 28 11.66 5.14 4.08
N GLY A 29 11.89 4.39 5.17
CA GLY A 29 10.99 4.35 6.33
C GLY A 29 10.85 5.69 7.07
N LEU A 30 11.76 6.65 6.86
CA LEU A 30 11.64 8.00 7.43
C LEU A 30 10.55 8.84 6.75
N PHE A 31 10.12 8.45 5.55
CA PHE A 31 8.95 9.05 4.92
C PHE A 31 7.69 8.47 5.54
N SER A 32 6.99 9.26 6.35
CA SER A 32 5.74 8.85 7.01
C SER A 32 4.64 8.66 5.99
N THR A 33 3.95 7.51 6.06
CA THR A 33 2.84 7.17 5.17
C THR A 33 1.62 6.74 5.97
N GLY A 34 0.45 6.75 5.34
CA GLY A 34 -0.67 5.94 5.78
C GLY A 34 -0.38 4.44 5.58
N VAL A 35 -1.26 3.62 6.11
CA VAL A 35 -1.27 2.16 5.90
C VAL A 35 -2.54 1.79 5.14
N THR A 36 -2.40 1.02 4.07
CA THR A 36 -3.52 0.57 3.26
C THR A 36 -3.56 -0.95 3.16
N VAL A 37 -4.76 -1.51 3.03
CA VAL A 37 -4.96 -2.88 2.54
C VAL A 37 -5.52 -2.78 1.12
N VAL A 38 -4.79 -3.30 0.15
CA VAL A 38 -5.30 -3.42 -1.21
C VAL A 38 -5.92 -4.80 -1.38
N THR A 39 -7.12 -4.84 -1.96
CA THR A 39 -7.95 -6.04 -2.06
C THR A 39 -8.42 -6.26 -3.49
N THR A 40 -8.54 -7.51 -3.90
CA THR A 40 -9.15 -7.91 -5.17
C THR A 40 -9.75 -9.31 -5.05
N ILE A 41 -10.26 -9.85 -6.14
CA ILE A 41 -10.78 -11.21 -6.24
C ILE A 41 -9.87 -12.00 -7.18
N ASP A 42 -9.47 -13.20 -6.78
CA ASP A 42 -8.69 -14.08 -7.63
C ASP A 42 -9.55 -14.76 -8.72
N LYS A 43 -8.92 -15.53 -9.61
CA LYS A 43 -9.59 -16.26 -10.70
C LYS A 43 -10.63 -17.29 -10.22
N ASN A 44 -10.63 -17.68 -8.95
CA ASN A 44 -11.58 -18.62 -8.34
C ASN A 44 -12.68 -17.89 -7.54
N ASN A 45 -12.80 -16.58 -7.68
CA ASN A 45 -13.67 -15.70 -6.91
C ASN A 45 -13.36 -15.69 -5.40
N ILE A 46 -12.12 -15.97 -5.02
CA ILE A 46 -11.67 -15.88 -3.63
C ILE A 46 -11.14 -14.48 -3.35
N PRO A 47 -11.62 -13.81 -2.28
CA PRO A 47 -11.12 -12.51 -1.89
C PRO A 47 -9.67 -12.62 -1.42
N ILE A 48 -8.82 -11.75 -1.92
CA ILE A 48 -7.41 -11.64 -1.54
C ILE A 48 -7.08 -10.20 -1.17
N GLY A 49 -6.06 -10.03 -0.34
CA GLY A 49 -5.62 -8.71 0.07
C GLY A 49 -4.21 -8.72 0.64
N MET A 50 -3.58 -7.55 0.64
CA MET A 50 -2.27 -7.35 1.25
C MET A 50 -2.12 -5.93 1.80
N THR A 51 -1.37 -5.81 2.87
CA THR A 51 -1.00 -4.52 3.47
C THR A 51 0.13 -3.90 2.67
N VAL A 52 -0.04 -2.62 2.33
CA VAL A 52 0.97 -1.83 1.63
C VAL A 52 1.04 -0.40 2.21
N ASN A 53 2.20 0.24 2.06
CA ASN A 53 2.40 1.66 2.33
C ASN A 53 2.83 2.44 1.08
N SER A 54 2.80 1.80 -0.08
CA SER A 54 3.20 2.36 -1.37
C SER A 54 2.10 3.12 -2.11
N PHE A 55 0.91 3.23 -1.51
CA PHE A 55 -0.22 3.95 -2.09
C PHE A 55 0.08 5.45 -2.23
N ALA A 56 -0.29 6.01 -3.40
CA ALA A 56 -0.30 7.46 -3.64
C ALA A 56 -1.42 7.87 -4.62
N SER A 57 -1.89 9.11 -4.48
CA SER A 57 -2.72 9.76 -5.49
C SER A 57 -1.87 10.16 -6.69
N VAL A 58 -2.45 10.13 -7.90
CA VAL A 58 -1.75 10.48 -9.15
C VAL A 58 -2.42 11.67 -9.83
N SER A 59 -3.75 11.62 -10.06
CA SER A 59 -4.47 12.60 -10.86
C SER A 59 -5.91 12.73 -10.39
N LEU A 60 -6.50 13.90 -10.61
CA LEU A 60 -7.93 14.14 -10.40
C LEU A 60 -8.75 14.08 -11.70
N ASN A 61 -8.11 14.25 -12.86
CA ASN A 61 -8.78 14.16 -14.15
C ASN A 61 -7.86 13.51 -15.22
N PRO A 62 -8.06 12.22 -15.54
CA PRO A 62 -8.95 11.29 -14.84
C PRO A 62 -8.50 11.04 -13.40
N PRO A 63 -9.41 10.60 -12.50
CA PRO A 63 -9.05 10.31 -11.12
C PRO A 63 -8.23 9.03 -11.04
N LEU A 64 -6.93 9.15 -10.77
CA LEU A 64 -5.98 8.03 -10.74
C LEU A 64 -5.27 7.94 -9.40
N VAL A 65 -5.02 6.70 -9.01
CA VAL A 65 -4.18 6.33 -7.85
C VAL A 65 -3.14 5.30 -8.29
N LEU A 66 -2.07 5.13 -7.52
CA LEU A 66 -1.09 4.07 -7.73
C LEU A 66 -0.75 3.37 -6.42
N TRP A 67 -0.21 2.17 -6.56
CA TRP A 67 0.51 1.44 -5.53
C TRP A 67 1.49 0.47 -6.19
N SER A 68 2.40 -0.13 -5.40
CA SER A 68 3.43 -1.03 -5.93
C SER A 68 3.38 -2.37 -5.22
N ILE A 69 3.54 -3.45 -5.99
CA ILE A 69 3.59 -4.83 -5.50
C ILE A 69 4.94 -5.47 -5.84
N ASP A 70 5.55 -6.15 -4.87
CA ASP A 70 6.75 -6.97 -5.10
C ASP A 70 6.40 -8.16 -6.00
N LYS A 71 7.21 -8.41 -7.03
CA LYS A 71 7.01 -9.50 -8.01
C LYS A 71 7.10 -10.90 -7.39
N ASN A 72 7.69 -11.03 -6.20
CA ASN A 72 7.77 -12.28 -5.47
C ASN A 72 6.56 -12.54 -4.55
N GLN A 73 5.58 -11.61 -4.47
CA GLN A 73 4.38 -11.84 -3.66
C GLN A 73 3.52 -12.95 -4.24
N PRO A 74 3.02 -13.88 -3.41
CA PRO A 74 2.13 -14.96 -3.88
C PRO A 74 0.87 -14.47 -4.61
N THR A 75 0.41 -13.26 -4.27
CA THR A 75 -0.78 -12.63 -4.86
C THR A 75 -0.49 -11.77 -6.08
N TYR A 76 0.78 -11.67 -6.51
CA TYR A 76 1.22 -10.81 -7.62
C TYR A 76 0.38 -11.02 -8.89
N ASP A 77 0.30 -12.27 -9.37
CA ASP A 77 -0.43 -12.60 -10.60
C ASP A 77 -1.93 -12.30 -10.49
N SER A 78 -2.51 -12.48 -9.30
CA SER A 78 -3.92 -12.18 -9.06
C SER A 78 -4.23 -10.69 -9.21
N PHE A 79 -3.38 -9.82 -8.63
CA PHE A 79 -3.55 -8.37 -8.79
C PHE A 79 -3.25 -7.90 -10.21
N LEU A 80 -2.24 -8.47 -10.86
CA LEU A 80 -1.84 -8.06 -12.20
C LEU A 80 -2.90 -8.41 -13.27
N ASN A 81 -3.57 -9.55 -13.10
CA ASN A 81 -4.56 -10.07 -14.04
C ASN A 81 -6.01 -9.68 -13.69
N SER A 82 -6.22 -9.01 -12.56
CA SER A 82 -7.53 -8.51 -12.17
C SER A 82 -7.94 -7.29 -13.00
N ASN A 83 -9.25 -7.14 -13.22
CA ASN A 83 -9.82 -5.94 -13.84
C ASN A 83 -9.72 -4.68 -12.97
N GLY A 84 -9.30 -4.84 -11.71
CA GLY A 84 -9.15 -3.75 -10.76
C GLY A 84 -8.93 -4.23 -9.32
N TYR A 85 -9.11 -3.32 -8.40
CA TYR A 85 -8.88 -3.55 -6.98
C TYR A 85 -9.53 -2.47 -6.13
N ALA A 86 -9.74 -2.76 -4.86
CA ALA A 86 -10.08 -1.72 -3.89
C ALA A 86 -8.85 -1.36 -3.04
N VAL A 87 -8.73 -0.09 -2.69
CA VAL A 87 -7.75 0.42 -1.72
C VAL A 87 -8.50 0.80 -0.47
N ASN A 88 -8.14 0.20 0.67
CA ASN A 88 -8.74 0.46 1.97
C ASN A 88 -7.69 1.13 2.86
N ILE A 89 -7.82 2.43 3.13
CA ILE A 89 -6.94 3.18 4.03
C ILE A 89 -7.35 2.84 5.46
N LEU A 90 -6.46 2.21 6.21
CA LEU A 90 -6.78 1.77 7.56
C LEU A 90 -6.89 2.93 8.55
N SER A 91 -7.86 2.80 9.45
CA SER A 91 -7.98 3.66 10.62
C SER A 91 -7.07 3.17 11.76
N LYS A 92 -6.80 4.04 12.72
CA LYS A 92 -5.95 3.76 13.88
C LYS A 92 -6.40 2.52 14.67
N ASP A 93 -7.70 2.28 14.71
CA ASP A 93 -8.29 1.14 15.43
C ASP A 93 -8.17 -0.19 14.67
N GLN A 94 -7.62 -0.17 13.46
CA GLN A 94 -7.47 -1.35 12.59
C GLN A 94 -6.03 -1.88 12.50
N ILE A 95 -5.23 -1.67 13.53
CA ILE A 95 -3.83 -2.15 13.58
C ILE A 95 -3.75 -3.69 13.40
N ASP A 96 -4.70 -4.43 13.95
CA ASP A 96 -4.75 -5.90 13.82
C ASP A 96 -4.96 -6.33 12.35
N LEU A 97 -5.74 -5.57 11.58
CA LEU A 97 -5.92 -5.81 10.15
C LEU A 97 -4.62 -5.54 9.37
N CYS A 98 -3.86 -4.50 9.74
CA CYS A 98 -2.55 -4.26 9.15
C CYS A 98 -1.66 -5.50 9.27
N TYR A 99 -1.55 -6.10 10.45
CA TYR A 99 -0.75 -7.30 10.66
C TYR A 99 -1.36 -8.54 9.99
N LYS A 100 -2.67 -8.71 10.04
CA LYS A 100 -3.37 -9.84 9.41
C LYS A 100 -3.12 -9.89 7.91
N PHE A 101 -3.20 -8.76 7.22
CA PHE A 101 -2.99 -8.68 5.78
C PHE A 101 -1.51 -8.62 5.36
N SER A 102 -0.58 -8.32 6.28
CA SER A 102 0.86 -8.37 6.01
C SER A 102 1.46 -9.77 6.15
N ASN A 103 0.84 -10.65 6.93
CA ASN A 103 1.33 -12.00 7.17
C ASN A 103 0.79 -13.01 6.14
N PRO A 104 1.56 -14.08 5.79
CA PRO A 104 1.04 -15.19 5.02
C PRO A 104 -0.10 -15.87 5.79
N SER A 105 -1.28 -15.97 5.19
CA SER A 105 -2.44 -16.66 5.74
C SER A 105 -3.31 -17.14 4.61
N GLU A 106 -3.93 -18.32 4.76
CA GLU A 106 -4.83 -18.89 3.76
C GLU A 106 -6.17 -18.13 3.69
N ASP A 107 -6.67 -17.65 4.84
CA ASP A 107 -7.93 -16.92 4.91
C ASP A 107 -7.78 -15.61 5.71
N LYS A 108 -7.39 -14.56 5.00
CA LYS A 108 -7.23 -13.22 5.59
C LYS A 108 -8.56 -12.51 5.83
N PHE A 109 -9.65 -12.96 5.17
CA PHE A 109 -10.98 -12.35 5.29
C PHE A 109 -11.84 -12.99 6.36
N LYS A 110 -11.39 -14.09 6.95
CA LYS A 110 -12.07 -14.73 8.10
C LYS A 110 -12.13 -13.77 9.29
N ASP A 111 -13.30 -13.70 9.92
CA ASP A 111 -13.56 -12.90 11.14
C ASP A 111 -13.31 -11.39 10.98
N ILE A 112 -13.46 -10.85 9.76
CA ILE A 112 -13.48 -9.41 9.50
C ILE A 112 -14.77 -9.00 8.80
N GLU A 113 -15.18 -7.76 8.98
CA GLU A 113 -16.33 -7.20 8.29
C GLU A 113 -15.87 -6.57 6.96
N TRP A 114 -16.51 -6.98 5.88
CA TRP A 114 -16.25 -6.46 4.54
C TRP A 114 -17.48 -6.62 3.63
N GLU A 115 -17.54 -5.87 2.57
CA GLU A 115 -18.58 -5.95 1.55
C GLU A 115 -17.98 -5.92 0.14
N ILE A 116 -18.76 -6.29 -0.87
CA ILE A 116 -18.36 -6.19 -2.28
C ILE A 116 -18.70 -4.82 -2.82
N SER A 117 -17.74 -4.14 -3.45
CA SER A 117 -17.94 -2.87 -4.16
C SER A 117 -18.78 -3.02 -5.43
N GLY A 118 -19.15 -1.90 -6.04
CA GLY A 118 -19.85 -1.87 -7.32
C GLY A 118 -19.10 -2.55 -8.46
N ASN A 119 -17.77 -2.56 -8.43
CA ASN A 119 -16.90 -3.22 -9.41
C ASN A 119 -16.51 -4.66 -9.01
N GLY A 120 -17.00 -5.16 -7.87
CA GLY A 120 -16.79 -6.54 -7.43
C GLY A 120 -15.57 -6.78 -6.55
N PHE A 121 -14.97 -5.73 -5.96
CA PHE A 121 -13.79 -5.87 -5.10
C PHE A 121 -14.15 -5.73 -3.60
N PRO A 122 -13.45 -6.43 -2.69
CA PRO A 122 -13.74 -6.35 -1.26
C PRO A 122 -13.40 -4.97 -0.68
N ILE A 123 -14.36 -4.33 -0.02
CA ILE A 123 -14.19 -3.14 0.80
C ILE A 123 -14.21 -3.55 2.26
N ILE A 124 -13.15 -3.26 3.00
CA ILE A 124 -13.06 -3.51 4.44
C ILE A 124 -13.87 -2.45 5.17
N MET A 125 -14.77 -2.89 6.06
CA MET A 125 -15.62 -1.97 6.81
C MET A 125 -14.83 -1.17 7.85
N ASN A 126 -15.33 0.00 8.18
CA ASN A 126 -14.77 0.91 9.18
C ASN A 126 -13.34 1.43 8.87
N CYS A 127 -12.82 1.21 7.66
CA CYS A 127 -11.57 1.85 7.23
C CYS A 127 -11.75 3.38 7.13
N LEU A 128 -10.66 4.14 7.25
CA LEU A 128 -10.70 5.61 7.20
C LEU A 128 -11.25 6.12 5.87
N ALA A 129 -10.81 5.52 4.78
CA ALA A 129 -11.35 5.78 3.44
C ALA A 129 -11.13 4.56 2.54
N TRP A 130 -11.91 4.47 1.47
CA TRP A 130 -11.74 3.43 0.47
C TRP A 130 -11.91 3.99 -0.94
N PHE A 131 -11.27 3.33 -1.90
CA PHE A 131 -11.37 3.62 -3.33
C PHE A 131 -11.63 2.33 -4.08
N ASP A 132 -12.69 2.29 -4.87
CA ASP A 132 -13.00 1.21 -5.81
C ASP A 132 -12.42 1.60 -7.17
N CYS A 133 -11.46 0.80 -7.67
CA CYS A 133 -10.61 1.18 -8.79
C CYS A 133 -10.64 0.12 -9.90
N LEU A 134 -10.85 0.56 -11.13
CA LEU A 134 -10.61 -0.23 -12.33
C LEU A 134 -9.14 -0.11 -12.76
N SER A 135 -8.54 -1.21 -13.20
CA SER A 135 -7.16 -1.21 -13.73
C SER A 135 -7.02 -0.22 -14.87
N TRP A 136 -6.01 0.67 -14.78
CA TRP A 136 -5.72 1.68 -15.79
C TRP A 136 -4.44 1.37 -16.58
N ALA A 137 -3.34 1.14 -15.89
CA ALA A 137 -2.04 0.82 -16.48
C ALA A 137 -1.11 0.16 -15.47
N ASN A 138 -0.13 -0.59 -15.96
CA ASN A 138 0.91 -1.23 -15.15
C ASN A 138 2.28 -0.83 -15.69
N TYR A 139 3.22 -0.50 -14.78
CA TYR A 139 4.57 -0.09 -15.15
C TYR A 139 5.62 -0.88 -14.37
N PRO A 140 6.73 -1.31 -14.99
CA PRO A 140 7.82 -1.95 -14.27
C PRO A 140 8.50 -0.95 -13.32
N GLY A 141 8.73 -1.36 -12.07
CA GLY A 141 9.38 -0.58 -11.01
C GLY A 141 10.52 -1.35 -10.33
N GLY A 142 11.48 -1.87 -11.11
CA GLY A 142 12.56 -2.68 -10.56
C GLY A 142 12.09 -4.08 -10.16
N ASP A 143 12.25 -4.45 -8.87
CA ASP A 143 11.73 -5.68 -8.25
C ASP A 143 10.22 -5.62 -7.97
N HIS A 144 9.59 -4.46 -8.16
CA HIS A 144 8.15 -4.24 -8.04
C HIS A 144 7.48 -4.01 -9.39
N GLN A 145 6.16 -4.05 -9.37
CA GLN A 145 5.26 -3.56 -10.41
C GLN A 145 4.44 -2.41 -9.83
N ILE A 146 4.36 -1.30 -10.57
CA ILE A 146 3.50 -0.17 -10.24
C ILE A 146 2.15 -0.41 -10.91
N LEU A 147 1.08 -0.46 -10.13
CA LEU A 147 -0.29 -0.60 -10.62
C LEU A 147 -1.00 0.74 -10.49
N VAL A 148 -1.50 1.23 -11.60
CA VAL A 148 -2.31 2.45 -11.65
C VAL A 148 -3.77 2.05 -11.81
N GLY A 149 -4.64 2.60 -10.96
CA GLY A 149 -6.08 2.39 -11.02
C GLY A 149 -6.83 3.69 -11.23
N ARG A 150 -7.89 3.62 -12.03
CA ARG A 150 -8.85 4.71 -12.13
C ARG A 150 -9.91 4.54 -11.04
N VAL A 151 -10.07 5.55 -10.22
CA VAL A 151 -11.09 5.57 -9.17
C VAL A 151 -12.48 5.72 -9.82
N ASP A 152 -13.35 4.77 -9.54
CA ASP A 152 -14.73 4.73 -10.04
C ASP A 152 -15.74 5.10 -8.93
N ALA A 153 -15.44 4.69 -7.69
CA ALA A 153 -16.18 5.07 -6.50
C ALA A 153 -15.24 5.22 -5.29
N TYR A 154 -15.67 5.97 -4.31
CA TYR A 154 -14.93 6.17 -3.06
C TYR A 154 -15.84 6.51 -1.89
N GLY A 155 -15.35 6.28 -0.69
CA GLY A 155 -16.02 6.68 0.55
C GLY A 155 -15.03 6.96 1.67
N LYS A 156 -15.53 7.54 2.75
CA LYS A 156 -14.75 7.84 3.95
C LYS A 156 -15.57 7.69 5.22
N ASN A 157 -14.88 7.46 6.33
CA ASN A 157 -15.39 7.54 7.69
C ASN A 157 -14.63 8.61 8.48
N GLU A 158 -15.21 9.06 9.57
CA GLU A 158 -14.55 9.98 10.50
C GLU A 158 -13.77 9.17 11.54
N ASN A 159 -12.45 9.05 11.33
CA ASN A 159 -11.53 8.36 12.23
C ASN A 159 -10.11 8.94 12.07
N ASN A 160 -9.17 8.52 12.92
CA ASN A 160 -7.76 8.85 12.79
C ASN A 160 -7.03 7.85 11.89
N PRO A 161 -6.02 8.27 11.10
CA PRO A 161 -5.27 7.37 10.25
C PRO A 161 -4.36 6.44 11.04
N LEU A 162 -4.19 5.21 10.57
CA LEU A 162 -3.08 4.36 10.94
C LEU A 162 -1.85 4.82 10.15
N THR A 163 -0.76 5.08 10.85
CA THR A 163 0.45 5.66 10.24
C THR A 163 1.63 4.69 10.36
N PHE A 164 2.43 4.61 9.31
CA PHE A 164 3.72 3.93 9.31
C PHE A 164 4.84 4.97 9.27
N TRP A 165 5.78 4.86 10.21
CA TRP A 165 6.96 5.70 10.27
C TRP A 165 8.13 4.98 10.92
N ASN A 166 9.30 5.09 10.32
CA ASN A 166 10.57 4.55 10.83
C ASN A 166 10.50 3.08 11.26
N GLY A 167 9.83 2.25 10.43
CA GLY A 167 9.66 0.82 10.70
C GLY A 167 8.56 0.46 11.69
N ASN A 168 7.82 1.44 12.21
CA ASN A 168 6.78 1.25 13.23
C ASN A 168 5.40 1.66 12.70
N ILE A 169 4.38 1.00 13.22
CA ILE A 169 2.98 1.44 13.12
C ILE A 169 2.65 2.31 14.33
N ILE A 170 2.09 3.49 14.10
CA ILE A 170 1.78 4.49 15.13
C ILE A 170 0.40 5.08 14.94
#